data_d523f1bd697eabf67b608008be896261
#
_entry.id   d523f1bd697eabf67b608008be896261
#
_cell.length_a   1.000
_cell.length_b   1.000
_cell.length_c   1.000
_cell.angle_alpha   90.00
_cell.angle_beta   90.00
_cell.angle_gamma   90.00
#
_symmetry.space_group_name_H-M   'P 1'
#
loop_
_entity.id
_entity.type
_entity.pdbx_description
1 polymer ?
#
loop_
_entity_poly.entity_id
_entity_poly.type
_entity_poly.pdbx_seq_one_letter_code
_entity_poly.pdbx_strand_id
1 'polypeptide(L)'
;GASPPAAEDDGPSAAPSDPAGSEAGGDKPKEKPYEIVVVFPAAPQRDEKLVEEELNRLLIEKINATVDLRPIDWGKWEETRNLMIGAREKVDIYFTAHSTGHAAFVAQGAFLPLNDLLETHGRGILETLDPIFLEGSKINGVNYSVPTNKETAEQGGILYRKDVAERLNLDMDGVKTVADLEPVFARVKAETDMIPLFIRDGENFATHYMSNLDFLGDAKIDGVILKDGTDTTVRSMLETPRYLDMLKITREFYKKGYINPDSATTKTFTTDALRSGQYFAVVASLKPGKDKETELAAGLVGKLGQVPLNAATVTTGVTTGAMLAISATSENPEKAMAFINLLHTDQEIVNLLNFGIEGVHYTRSGNIISPTERTKDYAPDVAWQFGNQFLNYIWAFESPTKWEEFKAFNEQGIRSPAFGFAFDSRPVETEVAAVFTIMNKYRTLLESGSVEPDDVVPTFLAEAKAAGLDAIIAEKQRQLDRFLAGR
;
A
#
# COMPACT_ATOMS: atom_id res chain seq x y z
N GLY A 1 -52.64 -60.04 -65.00
CA GLY A 1 -52.65 -61.45 -64.93
C GLY A 1 -51.42 -61.98 -64.22
N ALA A 2 -51.69 -62.73 -63.17
CA ALA A 2 -50.96 -63.86 -62.67
C ALA A 2 -49.59 -63.63 -62.00
N SER A 3 -49.63 -63.69 -60.66
CA SER A 3 -48.63 -64.28 -59.76
C SER A 3 -48.52 -65.84 -60.03
N PRO A 4 -47.74 -66.61 -59.30
CA PRO A 4 -46.55 -66.60 -58.47
C PRO A 4 -45.61 -67.78 -58.83
N PRO A 5 -44.85 -68.48 -57.97
CA PRO A 5 -44.59 -68.46 -56.55
C PRO A 5 -43.11 -68.65 -56.13
N ALA A 6 -42.88 -68.39 -54.90
CA ALA A 6 -42.13 -68.92 -53.77
C ALA A 6 -41.14 -70.07 -53.94
N ALA A 7 -40.11 -70.07 -53.14
CA ALA A 7 -39.69 -71.00 -52.08
C ALA A 7 -38.24 -70.77 -51.73
N GLU A 8 -37.92 -70.49 -50.47
CA GLU A 8 -37.29 -71.30 -49.44
C GLU A 8 -35.82 -71.67 -49.78
N ASP A 9 -34.83 -71.58 -48.96
CA ASP A 9 -34.71 -71.92 -47.56
C ASP A 9 -33.27 -71.63 -47.10
N ASP A 10 -33.12 -71.54 -45.81
CA ASP A 10 -31.96 -71.80 -44.96
C ASP A 10 -30.95 -70.73 -44.67
N GLY A 11 -31.11 -70.26 -43.45
CA GLY A 11 -30.01 -69.75 -42.62
C GLY A 11 -29.08 -70.88 -42.17
N PRO A 12 -28.19 -70.63 -41.20
CA PRO A 12 -27.88 -69.50 -40.42
C PRO A 12 -26.40 -69.17 -40.46
N SER A 13 -26.02 -67.93 -40.26
CA SER A 13 -24.66 -67.67 -39.80
C SER A 13 -24.62 -66.44 -38.92
N ALA A 14 -24.05 -66.63 -37.74
CA ALA A 14 -23.81 -65.70 -36.72
C ALA A 14 -23.08 -64.44 -37.26
N ALA A 15 -23.64 -63.33 -36.91
CA ALA A 15 -22.94 -62.05 -37.02
C ALA A 15 -21.80 -62.04 -36.02
N PRO A 16 -20.61 -61.62 -36.41
CA PRO A 16 -19.64 -61.21 -35.45
C PRO A 16 -20.06 -59.84 -34.91
N SER A 17 -20.14 -59.76 -33.60
CA SER A 17 -20.25 -58.52 -32.86
C SER A 17 -19.13 -57.58 -33.28
N ASP A 18 -19.49 -56.42 -33.78
CA ASP A 18 -18.59 -55.31 -33.88
C ASP A 18 -17.95 -55.05 -32.53
N PRO A 19 -16.63 -54.94 -32.45
CA PRO A 19 -16.03 -54.32 -31.28
C PRO A 19 -16.49 -52.87 -31.31
N ALA A 20 -17.12 -52.46 -30.22
CA ALA A 20 -17.41 -51.07 -29.94
C ALA A 20 -16.19 -50.25 -30.32
N GLY A 21 -16.37 -49.35 -31.25
CA GLY A 21 -15.37 -48.34 -31.57
C GLY A 21 -15.05 -47.62 -30.26
N SER A 22 -13.84 -47.82 -29.80
CA SER A 22 -13.28 -46.89 -28.84
C SER A 22 -13.37 -45.52 -29.53
N GLU A 23 -14.29 -44.69 -29.06
CA GLU A 23 -14.14 -43.28 -29.24
C GLU A 23 -12.78 -42.95 -28.64
N ALA A 24 -11.78 -42.82 -29.47
CA ALA A 24 -10.58 -42.10 -29.14
C ALA A 24 -11.09 -40.70 -28.77
N GLY A 25 -11.18 -40.45 -27.47
CA GLY A 25 -11.39 -39.11 -26.97
C GLY A 25 -10.28 -38.29 -27.61
N GLY A 26 -10.62 -37.55 -28.64
CA GLY A 26 -9.70 -36.62 -29.23
C GLY A 26 -9.33 -35.67 -28.12
N ASP A 27 -8.06 -35.68 -27.70
CA ASP A 27 -7.48 -34.61 -26.91
C ASP A 27 -7.80 -33.34 -27.68
N LYS A 28 -8.75 -32.54 -27.19
CA LYS A 28 -8.91 -31.15 -27.65
C LYS A 28 -7.54 -30.51 -27.49
N PRO A 29 -6.97 -29.87 -28.55
CA PRO A 29 -5.69 -29.20 -28.40
C PRO A 29 -5.79 -28.27 -27.21
N LYS A 30 -4.87 -28.42 -26.23
CA LYS A 30 -4.82 -27.53 -25.06
C LYS A 30 -4.68 -26.12 -25.58
N GLU A 31 -5.55 -25.22 -25.13
CA GLU A 31 -5.43 -23.80 -25.46
C GLU A 31 -4.04 -23.32 -25.08
N LYS A 32 -3.46 -22.46 -25.92
CA LYS A 32 -2.17 -21.82 -25.63
C LYS A 32 -2.32 -21.00 -24.35
N PRO A 33 -1.36 -21.08 -23.42
CA PRO A 33 -1.40 -20.24 -22.23
C PRO A 33 -1.52 -18.77 -22.56
N TYR A 34 -2.40 -18.05 -21.87
CA TYR A 34 -2.54 -16.61 -22.01
C TYR A 34 -1.43 -15.90 -21.25
N GLU A 35 -0.74 -14.96 -21.90
CA GLU A 35 0.26 -14.14 -21.24
C GLU A 35 -0.38 -12.92 -20.56
N ILE A 36 -0.25 -12.83 -19.25
CA ILE A 36 -0.74 -11.73 -18.43
C ILE A 36 0.39 -10.72 -18.24
N VAL A 37 0.24 -9.53 -18.77
CA VAL A 37 1.21 -8.44 -18.61
C VAL A 37 0.92 -7.69 -17.33
N VAL A 38 1.89 -7.64 -16.41
CA VAL A 38 1.78 -7.01 -15.09
C VAL A 38 2.77 -5.87 -14.97
N VAL A 39 2.28 -4.66 -14.78
CA VAL A 39 3.08 -3.43 -14.70
C VAL A 39 2.99 -2.87 -13.28
N PHE A 40 4.12 -2.69 -12.62
CA PHE A 40 4.19 -2.27 -11.22
C PHE A 40 5.51 -1.56 -10.89
N PRO A 41 5.53 -0.71 -9.84
CA PRO A 41 6.76 -0.03 -9.43
C PRO A 41 7.66 -0.95 -8.61
N ALA A 42 8.88 -1.13 -9.07
CA ALA A 42 9.93 -1.85 -8.34
C ALA A 42 11.27 -1.62 -9.04
N ALA A 43 12.36 -1.78 -8.29
CA ALA A 43 13.68 -1.86 -8.89
C ALA A 43 13.83 -3.19 -9.66
N PRO A 44 14.41 -3.18 -10.85
CA PRO A 44 14.71 -4.40 -11.60
C PRO A 44 15.62 -5.33 -10.78
N GLN A 45 15.33 -6.62 -10.84
CA GLN A 45 16.07 -7.64 -10.10
C GLN A 45 16.92 -8.49 -11.06
N ARG A 46 18.10 -8.91 -10.58
CA ARG A 46 19.01 -9.75 -11.37
C ARG A 46 18.34 -11.06 -11.80
N ASP A 47 17.66 -11.73 -10.87
CA ASP A 47 17.06 -13.05 -11.09
C ASP A 47 15.54 -12.98 -11.45
N GLU A 48 15.06 -11.85 -11.92
CA GLU A 48 13.64 -11.67 -12.22
C GLU A 48 13.13 -12.68 -13.26
N LYS A 49 13.89 -12.92 -14.32
CA LYS A 49 13.51 -13.90 -15.34
C LYS A 49 13.50 -15.33 -14.79
N LEU A 50 14.43 -15.66 -13.90
CA LEU A 50 14.49 -16.97 -13.27
C LEU A 50 13.24 -17.21 -12.40
N VAL A 51 12.83 -16.22 -11.63
CA VAL A 51 11.62 -16.28 -10.82
C VAL A 51 10.36 -16.33 -11.70
N GLU A 52 10.30 -15.52 -12.73
CA GLU A 52 9.18 -15.51 -13.69
C GLU A 52 9.00 -16.88 -14.38
N GLU A 53 10.08 -17.53 -14.79
CA GLU A 53 10.04 -18.87 -15.39
C GLU A 53 9.44 -19.91 -14.43
N GLU A 54 9.86 -19.90 -13.16
CA GLU A 54 9.32 -20.80 -12.16
C GLU A 54 7.85 -20.50 -11.84
N LEU A 55 7.51 -19.23 -11.75
CA LEU A 55 6.12 -18.79 -11.57
C LEU A 55 5.24 -19.26 -12.74
N ASN A 56 5.72 -19.12 -13.95
CA ASN A 56 4.99 -19.51 -15.15
C ASN A 56 4.78 -21.03 -15.24
N ARG A 57 5.74 -21.82 -14.76
CA ARG A 57 5.59 -23.28 -14.67
C ARG A 57 4.36 -23.64 -13.82
N LEU A 58 4.18 -22.98 -12.68
CA LEU A 58 3.05 -23.20 -11.79
C LEU A 58 1.74 -22.63 -12.36
N LEU A 59 1.78 -21.45 -12.96
CA LEU A 59 0.60 -20.78 -13.50
C LEU A 59 -0.01 -21.53 -14.70
N ILE A 60 0.81 -22.15 -15.53
CA ILE A 60 0.32 -22.99 -16.64
C ILE A 60 -0.52 -24.14 -16.10
N GLU A 61 -0.07 -24.82 -15.05
CA GLU A 61 -0.81 -25.92 -14.44
C GLU A 61 -2.11 -25.46 -13.77
N LYS A 62 -2.08 -24.30 -13.08
CA LYS A 62 -3.20 -23.85 -12.23
C LYS A 62 -4.29 -23.13 -13.01
N ILE A 63 -3.91 -22.27 -13.95
CA ILE A 63 -4.85 -21.39 -14.67
C ILE A 63 -4.61 -21.31 -16.17
N ASN A 64 -3.70 -22.10 -16.71
CA ASN A 64 -3.31 -22.03 -18.12
C ASN A 64 -2.95 -20.60 -18.57
N ALA A 65 -2.10 -19.97 -17.81
CA ALA A 65 -1.60 -18.63 -18.07
C ALA A 65 -0.11 -18.51 -17.72
N THR A 66 0.52 -17.50 -18.25
CA THR A 66 1.86 -17.05 -17.89
C THR A 66 1.79 -15.58 -17.51
N VAL A 67 2.83 -15.07 -16.85
CA VAL A 67 2.97 -13.64 -16.59
C VAL A 67 4.21 -13.09 -17.27
N ASP A 68 4.09 -11.85 -17.74
CA ASP A 68 5.19 -10.99 -18.12
C ASP A 68 5.28 -9.87 -17.08
N LEU A 69 6.24 -10.01 -16.16
CA LEU A 69 6.45 -9.06 -15.07
C LEU A 69 7.25 -7.88 -15.59
N ARG A 70 6.70 -6.68 -15.51
CA ARG A 70 7.32 -5.43 -15.95
C ARG A 70 7.49 -4.45 -14.81
N PRO A 71 8.53 -4.61 -13.97
CA PRO A 71 8.86 -3.63 -12.96
C PRO A 71 9.34 -2.34 -13.62
N ILE A 72 8.88 -1.22 -13.09
CA ILE A 72 9.32 0.12 -13.49
C ILE A 72 9.94 0.76 -12.28
N ASP A 73 11.16 1.24 -12.41
CA ASP A 73 11.87 1.92 -11.34
C ASP A 73 11.02 3.09 -10.77
N TRP A 74 11.05 3.25 -9.46
CA TRP A 74 10.26 4.25 -8.75
C TRP A 74 10.45 5.67 -9.29
N GLY A 75 11.65 6.02 -9.71
CA GLY A 75 11.94 7.33 -10.26
C GLY A 75 11.27 7.61 -11.61
N LYS A 76 10.82 6.58 -12.29
CA LYS A 76 10.17 6.65 -13.61
C LYS A 76 8.73 6.15 -13.61
N TRP A 77 8.25 5.67 -12.47
CA TRP A 77 6.97 4.98 -12.38
C TRP A 77 5.80 5.79 -12.91
N GLU A 78 5.58 6.97 -12.36
CA GLU A 78 4.39 7.77 -12.70
C GLU A 78 4.41 8.21 -14.17
N GLU A 79 5.54 8.68 -14.67
CA GLU A 79 5.68 9.12 -16.05
C GLU A 79 5.45 7.97 -17.04
N THR A 80 6.12 6.84 -16.81
CA THR A 80 6.02 5.66 -17.70
C THR A 80 4.61 5.09 -17.71
N ARG A 81 4.00 4.92 -16.51
CA ARG A 81 2.62 4.45 -16.39
C ARG A 81 1.65 5.37 -17.12
N ASN A 82 1.78 6.69 -16.95
CA ASN A 82 0.90 7.66 -17.59
C ASN A 82 1.00 7.58 -19.11
N LEU A 83 2.21 7.41 -19.65
CA LEU A 83 2.43 7.23 -21.07
C LEU A 83 1.81 5.93 -21.61
N MET A 84 1.97 4.83 -20.88
CA MET A 84 1.40 3.53 -21.25
C MET A 84 -0.12 3.56 -21.27
N ILE A 85 -0.75 4.13 -20.25
CA ILE A 85 -2.20 4.28 -20.16
C ILE A 85 -2.71 5.21 -21.27
N GLY A 86 -2.05 6.34 -21.48
CA GLY A 86 -2.42 7.31 -22.51
C GLY A 86 -2.31 6.75 -23.93
N ALA A 87 -1.31 5.94 -24.19
CA ALA A 87 -1.11 5.24 -25.46
C ALA A 87 -1.99 3.98 -25.61
N ARG A 88 -2.76 3.63 -24.61
CA ARG A 88 -3.58 2.42 -24.54
C ARG A 88 -2.79 1.15 -24.89
N GLU A 89 -1.59 1.05 -24.35
CA GLU A 89 -0.78 -0.16 -24.49
C GLU A 89 -1.52 -1.37 -23.92
N LYS A 90 -1.31 -2.54 -24.55
CA LYS A 90 -1.88 -3.78 -24.05
C LYS A 90 -1.19 -4.15 -22.73
N VAL A 91 -1.90 -4.01 -21.64
CA VAL A 91 -1.51 -4.42 -20.30
C VAL A 91 -2.72 -5.08 -19.65
N ASP A 92 -2.49 -6.10 -18.84
CA ASP A 92 -3.59 -6.76 -18.13
C ASP A 92 -3.77 -6.21 -16.73
N ILE A 93 -2.67 -6.03 -15.99
CA ILE A 93 -2.72 -5.62 -14.59
C ILE A 93 -1.77 -4.42 -14.37
N TYR A 94 -2.29 -3.38 -13.73
CA TYR A 94 -1.50 -2.27 -13.21
C TYR A 94 -1.56 -2.23 -11.69
N PHE A 95 -0.41 -2.00 -11.07
CA PHE A 95 -0.41 -1.46 -9.71
C PHE A 95 -1.06 -0.08 -9.74
N THR A 96 -1.89 0.21 -8.75
CA THR A 96 -2.56 1.50 -8.60
C THR A 96 -2.71 1.86 -7.12
N ALA A 97 -2.76 3.13 -6.83
CA ALA A 97 -2.97 3.66 -5.49
C ALA A 97 -3.76 4.95 -5.56
N HIS A 98 -4.54 5.21 -4.52
CA HIS A 98 -5.33 6.45 -4.43
C HIS A 98 -4.44 7.69 -4.55
N SER A 99 -3.28 7.68 -3.88
CA SER A 99 -2.32 8.79 -3.87
C SER A 99 -1.66 9.08 -5.22
N THR A 100 -1.75 8.17 -6.19
CA THR A 100 -1.06 8.27 -7.48
C THR A 100 -2.00 8.25 -8.69
N GLY A 101 -3.24 8.71 -8.50
CA GLY A 101 -4.15 9.00 -9.61
C GLY A 101 -5.19 7.93 -9.94
N HIS A 102 -5.42 6.96 -9.06
CA HIS A 102 -6.39 5.88 -9.31
C HIS A 102 -7.76 6.41 -9.75
N ALA A 103 -8.33 7.35 -9.02
CA ALA A 103 -9.66 7.90 -9.34
C ALA A 103 -9.71 8.56 -10.72
N ALA A 104 -8.64 9.26 -11.12
CA ALA A 104 -8.55 9.87 -12.44
C ALA A 104 -8.49 8.82 -13.55
N PHE A 105 -7.74 7.74 -13.37
CA PHE A 105 -7.69 6.64 -14.34
C PHE A 105 -9.03 5.92 -14.47
N VAL A 106 -9.74 5.72 -13.36
CA VAL A 106 -11.11 5.16 -13.36
C VAL A 106 -12.04 6.07 -14.16
N ALA A 107 -12.00 7.38 -13.91
CA ALA A 107 -12.82 8.36 -14.63
C ALA A 107 -12.52 8.40 -16.14
N GLN A 108 -11.26 8.14 -16.53
CA GLN A 108 -10.84 8.06 -17.94
C GLN A 108 -11.22 6.73 -18.61
N GLY A 109 -11.77 5.78 -17.88
CA GLY A 109 -12.07 4.45 -18.40
C GLY A 109 -10.85 3.55 -18.61
N ALA A 110 -9.74 3.81 -17.90
CA ALA A 110 -8.51 3.04 -18.04
C ALA A 110 -8.59 1.67 -17.33
N PHE A 111 -9.44 1.53 -16.32
CA PHE A 111 -9.59 0.32 -15.53
C PHE A 111 -11.01 -0.23 -15.60
N LEU A 112 -11.12 -1.55 -15.60
CA LEU A 112 -12.41 -2.24 -15.68
C LEU A 112 -13.11 -2.28 -14.32
N PRO A 113 -14.46 -2.21 -14.30
CA PRO A 113 -15.23 -2.59 -13.12
C PRO A 113 -15.04 -4.07 -12.83
N LEU A 114 -14.85 -4.43 -11.55
CA LEU A 114 -14.43 -5.79 -11.15
C LEU A 114 -15.52 -6.61 -10.46
N ASN A 115 -16.70 -6.06 -10.18
CA ASN A 115 -17.71 -6.74 -9.37
C ASN A 115 -18.06 -8.13 -9.91
N ASP A 116 -18.34 -8.26 -11.21
CA ASP A 116 -18.67 -9.54 -11.82
C ASP A 116 -17.47 -10.48 -11.88
N LEU A 117 -16.27 -9.97 -12.19
CA LEU A 117 -15.04 -10.75 -12.22
C LEU A 117 -14.66 -11.30 -10.83
N LEU A 118 -14.90 -10.53 -9.77
CA LEU A 118 -14.70 -11.00 -8.40
C LEU A 118 -15.61 -12.19 -8.08
N GLU A 119 -16.88 -12.13 -8.48
CA GLU A 119 -17.83 -13.23 -8.23
C GLU A 119 -17.50 -14.49 -9.03
N THR A 120 -17.00 -14.36 -10.25
CA THR A 120 -16.77 -15.46 -11.17
C THR A 120 -15.34 -16.03 -11.08
N HIS A 121 -14.33 -15.20 -10.91
CA HIS A 121 -12.92 -15.60 -10.95
C HIS A 121 -12.11 -15.15 -9.72
N GLY A 122 -12.71 -14.38 -8.83
CA GLY A 122 -12.07 -13.82 -7.64
C GLY A 122 -12.71 -14.26 -6.32
N ARG A 123 -13.40 -15.38 -6.28
CA ARG A 123 -14.11 -15.83 -5.06
C ARG A 123 -13.20 -16.02 -3.87
N GLY A 124 -12.00 -16.51 -4.07
CA GLY A 124 -11.00 -16.61 -3.01
C GLY A 124 -10.63 -15.26 -2.40
N ILE A 125 -10.60 -14.20 -3.21
CA ILE A 125 -10.42 -12.83 -2.73
C ILE A 125 -11.59 -12.44 -1.81
N LEU A 126 -12.82 -12.68 -2.25
CA LEU A 126 -14.03 -12.35 -1.46
C LEU A 126 -14.08 -13.11 -0.12
N GLU A 127 -13.54 -14.34 -0.08
CA GLU A 127 -13.51 -15.17 1.11
C GLU A 127 -12.39 -14.82 2.09
N THR A 128 -11.26 -14.30 1.61
CA THR A 128 -10.05 -14.11 2.43
C THR A 128 -9.71 -12.67 2.72
N LEU A 129 -10.05 -11.75 1.83
CA LEU A 129 -9.79 -10.33 2.02
C LEU A 129 -10.76 -9.74 3.04
N ASP A 130 -10.25 -8.99 4.02
CA ASP A 130 -11.13 -8.26 4.93
C ASP A 130 -12.06 -7.35 4.12
N PRO A 131 -13.40 -7.45 4.33
CA PRO A 131 -14.38 -6.65 3.58
C PRO A 131 -14.14 -5.15 3.62
N ILE A 132 -13.43 -4.65 4.63
CA ILE A 132 -13.08 -3.23 4.77
C ILE A 132 -12.32 -2.70 3.54
N PHE A 133 -11.48 -3.54 2.91
CA PHE A 133 -10.69 -3.15 1.74
C PHE A 133 -11.57 -2.90 0.52
N LEU A 134 -12.49 -3.79 0.23
CA LEU A 134 -13.41 -3.62 -0.90
C LEU A 134 -14.46 -2.53 -0.63
N GLU A 135 -14.85 -2.33 0.62
CA GLU A 135 -15.70 -1.21 1.03
C GLU A 135 -14.98 0.13 0.79
N GLY A 136 -13.76 0.26 1.30
CA GLY A 136 -12.97 1.50 1.24
C GLY A 136 -12.46 1.86 -0.15
N SER A 137 -12.34 0.90 -1.06
CA SER A 137 -11.80 1.11 -2.40
C SER A 137 -12.85 1.32 -3.50
N LYS A 138 -14.14 1.30 -3.16
CA LYS A 138 -15.21 1.59 -4.11
C LYS A 138 -15.16 3.03 -4.61
N ILE A 139 -15.44 3.19 -5.90
CA ILE A 139 -15.70 4.49 -6.51
C ILE A 139 -17.13 4.44 -7.07
N ASN A 140 -18.00 5.31 -6.57
CA ASN A 140 -19.43 5.32 -6.93
C ASN A 140 -20.08 3.93 -6.80
N GLY A 141 -19.77 3.22 -5.72
CA GLY A 141 -20.35 1.91 -5.42
C GLY A 141 -19.75 0.73 -6.20
N VAL A 142 -18.71 0.95 -7.00
CA VAL A 142 -18.09 -0.06 -7.86
C VAL A 142 -16.62 -0.25 -7.50
N ASN A 143 -16.16 -1.50 -7.46
CA ASN A 143 -14.76 -1.83 -7.29
C ASN A 143 -14.04 -1.84 -8.66
N TYR A 144 -12.97 -1.05 -8.79
CA TYR A 144 -12.11 -0.99 -9.97
C TYR A 144 -10.71 -1.53 -9.71
N SER A 145 -10.49 -2.06 -8.50
CA SER A 145 -9.19 -2.58 -8.08
C SER A 145 -9.37 -3.55 -6.92
N VAL A 146 -8.34 -4.36 -6.70
CA VAL A 146 -8.27 -5.29 -5.57
C VAL A 146 -7.13 -4.83 -4.65
N PRO A 147 -7.43 -4.36 -3.44
CA PRO A 147 -6.41 -4.00 -2.47
C PRO A 147 -5.57 -5.19 -2.01
N THR A 148 -4.33 -4.93 -1.64
CA THR A 148 -3.51 -5.89 -0.91
C THR A 148 -4.11 -6.14 0.47
N ASN A 149 -4.18 -7.39 0.89
CA ASN A 149 -4.60 -7.76 2.25
C ASN A 149 -3.41 -7.58 3.19
N LYS A 150 -3.46 -6.55 4.01
CA LYS A 150 -2.35 -6.09 4.84
C LYS A 150 -2.85 -5.43 6.12
N GLU A 151 -1.97 -4.72 6.84
CA GLU A 151 -2.39 -3.87 7.95
C GLU A 151 -3.42 -2.84 7.49
N THR A 152 -4.48 -2.67 8.27
CA THR A 152 -5.55 -1.68 8.03
C THR A 152 -5.45 -0.46 8.93
N ALA A 153 -4.70 -0.57 10.03
CA ALA A 153 -4.48 0.54 10.93
C ALA A 153 -3.24 1.35 10.54
N GLU A 154 -3.27 2.63 10.86
CA GLU A 154 -2.18 3.57 10.68
C GLU A 154 -1.83 4.19 12.02
N GLN A 155 -0.55 4.24 12.35
CA GLN A 155 -0.06 4.78 13.61
C GLN A 155 1.25 5.52 13.37
N GLY A 156 1.45 6.64 14.01
CA GLY A 156 2.69 7.40 13.95
C GLY A 156 3.53 7.24 15.21
N GLY A 157 4.80 7.51 15.07
CA GLY A 157 5.73 7.51 16.18
C GLY A 157 7.17 7.69 15.72
N ILE A 158 8.08 7.14 16.49
CA ILE A 158 9.51 7.19 16.19
C ILE A 158 10.11 5.78 16.14
N LEU A 159 11.12 5.65 15.27
CA LEU A 159 12.14 4.61 15.38
C LEU A 159 13.35 5.25 16.06
N TYR A 160 13.95 4.54 17.02
CA TYR A 160 15.07 5.08 17.79
C TYR A 160 16.19 4.07 17.96
N ARG A 161 17.39 4.56 18.24
CA ARG A 161 18.56 3.74 18.53
C ARG A 161 18.41 3.12 19.92
N LYS A 162 17.95 1.88 19.95
CA LYS A 162 17.75 1.10 21.16
C LYS A 162 19.06 0.87 21.93
N ASP A 163 20.15 0.63 21.22
CA ASP A 163 21.48 0.48 21.83
C ASP A 163 21.92 1.74 22.57
N VAL A 164 21.64 2.92 22.03
CA VAL A 164 21.92 4.19 22.70
C VAL A 164 21.01 4.39 23.91
N ALA A 165 19.71 4.11 23.77
CA ALA A 165 18.74 4.21 24.87
C ALA A 165 19.13 3.31 26.06
N GLU A 166 19.55 2.08 25.80
CA GLU A 166 20.03 1.15 26.81
C GLU A 166 21.30 1.65 27.49
N ARG A 167 22.27 2.13 26.72
CA ARG A 167 23.53 2.68 27.25
C ARG A 167 23.31 3.87 28.17
N LEU A 168 22.36 4.74 27.82
CA LEU A 168 22.01 5.93 28.61
C LEU A 168 20.95 5.64 29.70
N ASN A 169 20.45 4.43 29.76
CA ASN A 169 19.36 4.03 30.65
C ASN A 169 18.12 4.93 30.52
N LEU A 170 17.70 5.19 29.27
CA LEU A 170 16.49 5.97 28.97
C LEU A 170 15.23 5.12 29.12
N ASP A 171 14.20 5.65 29.77
CA ASP A 171 12.88 5.03 29.86
C ASP A 171 12.06 5.35 28.62
N MET A 172 12.15 4.48 27.61
CA MET A 172 11.38 4.61 26.37
C MET A 172 9.94 4.09 26.53
N ASP A 173 9.69 3.19 27.48
CA ASP A 173 8.34 2.67 27.73
C ASP A 173 7.40 3.72 28.32
N GLY A 174 7.95 4.71 29.02
CA GLY A 174 7.21 5.85 29.54
C GLY A 174 6.82 6.90 28.52
N VAL A 175 7.37 6.83 27.30
CA VAL A 175 7.06 7.79 26.23
C VAL A 175 5.75 7.42 25.55
N LYS A 176 4.75 8.28 25.64
CA LYS A 176 3.40 8.08 25.08
C LYS A 176 2.99 9.18 24.11
N THR A 177 3.56 10.37 24.24
CA THR A 177 3.25 11.55 23.45
C THR A 177 4.53 12.19 22.92
N VAL A 178 4.38 13.07 21.95
CA VAL A 178 5.53 13.84 21.42
C VAL A 178 6.18 14.67 22.54
N ALA A 179 5.39 15.25 23.45
CA ALA A 179 5.90 16.03 24.57
C ALA A 179 6.78 15.19 25.52
N ASP A 180 6.52 13.90 25.66
CA ASP A 180 7.31 13.00 26.51
C ASP A 180 8.73 12.77 25.96
N LEU A 181 9.00 13.13 24.73
CA LEU A 181 10.33 13.03 24.12
C LEU A 181 11.30 14.08 24.64
N GLU A 182 10.82 15.19 25.20
CA GLU A 182 11.68 16.29 25.68
C GLU A 182 12.80 15.83 26.61
N PRO A 183 12.54 15.13 27.71
CA PRO A 183 13.61 14.67 28.60
C PRO A 183 14.55 13.66 27.94
N VAL A 184 14.04 12.84 27.05
CA VAL A 184 14.84 11.87 26.27
C VAL A 184 15.81 12.58 25.35
N PHE A 185 15.32 13.53 24.56
CA PHE A 185 16.14 14.28 23.61
C PHE A 185 17.16 15.19 24.31
N ALA A 186 16.79 15.77 25.45
CA ALA A 186 17.71 16.56 26.28
C ALA A 186 18.91 15.72 26.71
N ARG A 187 18.71 14.50 27.18
CA ARG A 187 19.78 13.59 27.58
C ARG A 187 20.63 13.12 26.40
N VAL A 188 20.01 12.75 25.29
CA VAL A 188 20.75 12.34 24.07
C VAL A 188 21.66 13.47 23.62
N LYS A 189 21.18 14.71 23.59
CA LYS A 189 21.99 15.86 23.18
C LYS A 189 23.12 16.14 24.16
N ALA A 190 22.85 16.04 25.46
CA ALA A 190 23.85 16.34 26.51
C ALA A 190 24.91 15.27 26.64
N GLU A 191 24.58 13.99 26.42
CA GLU A 191 25.40 12.83 26.75
C GLU A 191 25.98 12.11 25.51
N THR A 192 25.64 12.57 24.29
CA THR A 192 26.16 12.01 23.02
C THR A 192 26.47 13.13 22.03
N ASP A 193 27.17 12.76 20.96
CA ASP A 193 27.39 13.62 19.81
C ASP A 193 26.25 13.55 18.77
N MET A 194 25.20 12.76 19.05
CA MET A 194 24.09 12.55 18.15
C MET A 194 23.11 13.73 18.18
N ILE A 195 22.50 14.01 17.02
CA ILE A 195 21.30 14.84 16.95
C ILE A 195 20.12 13.97 17.35
N PRO A 196 19.28 14.37 18.32
CA PRO A 196 18.21 13.54 18.83
C PRO A 196 17.20 13.07 17.78
N LEU A 197 16.81 13.94 16.82
CA LEU A 197 15.75 13.63 15.86
C LEU A 197 16.11 14.12 14.46
N PHE A 198 15.96 13.24 13.48
CA PHE A 198 15.99 13.59 12.07
C PHE A 198 14.58 13.86 11.55
N ILE A 199 14.39 15.04 10.96
CA ILE A 199 13.16 15.45 10.25
C ILE A 199 13.51 15.83 8.82
N ARG A 200 12.61 15.52 7.91
CA ARG A 200 12.63 15.97 6.52
C ARG A 200 11.21 16.29 6.08
N ASP A 201 11.07 16.83 4.87
CA ASP A 201 9.76 17.07 4.27
C ASP A 201 8.95 15.74 4.20
N GLY A 202 7.74 15.77 4.70
CA GLY A 202 6.86 14.60 4.79
C GLY A 202 7.13 13.65 5.97
N GLU A 203 8.28 13.76 6.66
CA GLU A 203 8.66 12.91 7.80
C GLU A 203 8.80 13.78 9.05
N ASN A 204 7.68 14.18 9.66
CA ASN A 204 7.61 15.11 10.78
C ASN A 204 6.40 14.82 11.69
N PHE A 205 6.31 15.50 12.84
CA PHE A 205 5.23 15.28 13.81
C PHE A 205 3.89 15.92 13.40
N ALA A 206 3.92 16.96 12.60
CA ALA A 206 2.76 17.81 12.38
C ALA A 206 1.78 17.26 11.35
N THR A 207 2.23 16.40 10.43
CA THR A 207 1.38 15.80 9.42
C THR A 207 0.55 14.66 9.99
N HIS A 208 -0.02 13.81 9.17
CA HIS A 208 -1.01 12.80 9.55
C HIS A 208 -0.58 11.83 10.66
N TYR A 209 0.71 11.71 10.97
CA TYR A 209 1.17 10.75 11.98
C TYR A 209 0.66 11.09 13.39
N MET A 210 1.05 12.22 13.95
CA MET A 210 0.74 12.57 15.34
C MET A 210 -0.45 13.51 15.51
N SER A 211 -0.79 14.26 14.47
CA SER A 211 -1.95 15.16 14.49
C SER A 211 -3.29 14.44 14.28
N ASN A 212 -3.27 13.22 13.79
CA ASN A 212 -4.46 12.42 13.47
C ASN A 212 -5.46 13.14 12.55
N LEU A 213 -4.94 13.82 11.54
CA LEU A 213 -5.76 14.51 10.55
C LEU A 213 -6.19 13.57 9.43
N ASP A 214 -7.49 13.51 9.17
CA ASP A 214 -8.05 12.90 7.99
C ASP A 214 -8.30 13.98 6.93
N PHE A 215 -7.53 13.97 5.87
CA PHE A 215 -7.65 14.91 4.76
C PHE A 215 -8.79 14.57 3.80
N LEU A 216 -9.53 13.52 4.08
CA LEU A 216 -10.70 13.09 3.27
C LEU A 216 -10.32 12.72 1.83
N GLY A 217 -9.06 12.38 1.62
CA GLY A 217 -8.47 12.05 0.32
C GLY A 217 -7.02 12.49 0.26
N ASP A 218 -6.67 13.28 -0.76
CA ASP A 218 -5.31 13.76 -0.97
C ASP A 218 -4.87 14.71 0.15
N ALA A 219 -3.79 14.36 0.85
CA ALA A 219 -3.21 15.14 1.95
C ALA A 219 -2.59 16.48 1.51
N LYS A 220 -2.51 16.75 0.22
CA LYS A 220 -2.09 18.03 -0.34
C LYS A 220 -3.23 19.05 -0.40
N ILE A 221 -4.47 18.62 -0.17
CA ILE A 221 -5.65 19.47 -0.24
C ILE A 221 -6.17 19.67 1.18
N ASP A 222 -6.06 20.88 1.70
CA ASP A 222 -6.54 21.21 3.04
C ASP A 222 -8.07 21.05 3.17
N GLY A 223 -8.51 20.91 4.38
CA GLY A 223 -9.87 20.55 4.77
C GLY A 223 -9.85 19.19 5.45
N VAL A 224 -9.93 19.17 6.78
CA VAL A 224 -9.68 17.98 7.59
C VAL A 224 -10.76 17.78 8.65
N ILE A 225 -10.88 16.52 9.08
CA ILE A 225 -11.48 16.13 10.36
C ILE A 225 -10.45 15.33 11.15
N LEU A 226 -10.70 15.06 12.42
CA LEU A 226 -9.84 14.17 13.21
C LEU A 226 -10.20 12.72 12.95
N LYS A 227 -9.18 11.87 12.70
CA LYS A 227 -9.33 10.43 12.48
C LYS A 227 -9.90 9.69 13.69
N ASP A 228 -9.55 10.14 14.89
CA ASP A 228 -9.89 9.52 16.17
C ASP A 228 -11.05 10.21 16.90
N GLY A 229 -11.75 11.11 16.23
CA GLY A 229 -12.89 11.82 16.76
C GLY A 229 -14.22 11.36 16.16
N THR A 230 -15.26 12.09 16.50
CA THR A 230 -16.64 11.87 15.98
C THR A 230 -17.18 13.10 15.23
N ASP A 231 -16.50 14.24 15.31
CA ASP A 231 -16.91 15.48 14.65
C ASP A 231 -16.62 15.41 13.14
N THR A 232 -17.65 15.57 12.34
CA THR A 232 -17.57 15.55 10.87
C THR A 232 -17.57 16.95 10.26
N THR A 233 -17.39 17.98 11.06
CA THR A 233 -17.23 19.36 10.58
C THR A 233 -15.83 19.54 9.99
N VAL A 234 -15.76 19.81 8.70
CA VAL A 234 -14.50 20.03 7.98
C VAL A 234 -13.94 21.40 8.31
N ARG A 235 -12.66 21.44 8.69
CA ARG A 235 -11.95 22.66 9.05
C ARG A 235 -10.61 22.74 8.33
N SER A 236 -10.01 23.91 8.25
CA SER A 236 -8.61 24.00 7.85
C SER A 236 -7.71 23.29 8.89
N MET A 237 -6.69 22.60 8.43
CA MET A 237 -5.64 22.09 9.32
C MET A 237 -5.04 23.20 10.19
N LEU A 238 -4.94 24.42 9.65
CA LEU A 238 -4.41 25.61 10.32
C LEU A 238 -5.30 26.14 11.43
N GLU A 239 -6.53 25.67 11.54
CA GLU A 239 -7.48 25.99 12.60
C GLU A 239 -7.70 24.79 13.53
N THR A 240 -6.90 23.73 13.41
CA THR A 240 -6.97 22.53 14.21
C THR A 240 -5.96 22.58 15.33
N PRO A 241 -6.39 22.64 16.62
CA PRO A 241 -5.48 22.80 17.76
C PRO A 241 -4.38 21.74 17.82
N ARG A 242 -4.71 20.49 17.52
CA ARG A 242 -3.73 19.38 17.57
C ARG A 242 -2.60 19.58 16.53
N TYR A 243 -2.91 20.04 15.33
CA TYR A 243 -1.89 20.38 14.33
C TYR A 243 -1.01 21.53 14.78
N LEU A 244 -1.62 22.60 15.29
CA LEU A 244 -0.89 23.78 15.78
C LEU A 244 0.03 23.44 16.96
N ASP A 245 -0.42 22.59 17.89
CA ASP A 245 0.40 22.11 19.00
C ASP A 245 1.63 21.35 18.52
N MET A 246 1.47 20.51 17.48
CA MET A 246 2.61 19.79 16.89
C MET A 246 3.61 20.74 16.24
N LEU A 247 3.15 21.78 15.58
CA LEU A 247 4.04 22.82 15.04
C LEU A 247 4.84 23.51 16.15
N LYS A 248 4.20 23.86 17.25
CA LYS A 248 4.85 24.52 18.39
C LYS A 248 5.89 23.63 19.06
N ILE A 249 5.58 22.37 19.31
CA ILE A 249 6.53 21.42 19.89
C ILE A 249 7.72 21.21 18.94
N THR A 250 7.47 21.05 17.66
CA THR A 250 8.54 20.90 16.65
C THR A 250 9.46 22.12 16.63
N ARG A 251 8.89 23.33 16.69
CA ARG A 251 9.67 24.58 16.76
C ARG A 251 10.55 24.62 18.02
N GLU A 252 10.01 24.26 19.19
CA GLU A 252 10.78 24.21 20.43
C GLU A 252 11.93 23.20 20.34
N PHE A 253 11.69 22.04 19.77
CA PHE A 253 12.74 21.04 19.56
C PHE A 253 13.82 21.55 18.59
N TYR A 254 13.42 22.22 17.54
CA TYR A 254 14.36 22.84 16.62
C TYR A 254 15.25 23.90 17.31
N LYS A 255 14.65 24.81 18.08
CA LYS A 255 15.40 25.85 18.81
C LYS A 255 16.37 25.26 19.84
N LYS A 256 16.03 24.13 20.45
CA LYS A 256 16.90 23.45 21.40
C LYS A 256 18.00 22.61 20.76
N GLY A 257 18.03 22.56 19.42
CA GLY A 257 19.02 21.78 18.68
C GLY A 257 18.75 20.29 18.68
N TYR A 258 17.51 19.86 18.92
CA TYR A 258 17.14 18.45 18.89
C TYR A 258 16.85 17.94 17.49
N ILE A 259 16.71 18.83 16.52
CA ILE A 259 16.37 18.51 15.13
C ILE A 259 17.54 18.95 14.23
N ASN A 260 17.78 18.20 13.16
CA ASN A 260 18.76 18.57 12.15
C ASN A 260 18.49 19.97 11.59
N PRO A 261 19.50 20.86 11.53
CA PRO A 261 19.32 22.23 11.06
C PRO A 261 18.79 22.36 9.63
N ASP A 262 19.07 21.35 8.77
CA ASP A 262 18.64 21.29 7.38
C ASP A 262 17.29 20.61 7.17
N SER A 263 16.47 20.48 8.21
CA SER A 263 15.18 19.77 8.19
C SER A 263 14.22 20.25 7.09
N ALA A 264 14.27 21.54 6.73
CA ALA A 264 13.42 22.09 5.67
C ALA A 264 13.92 21.81 4.25
N THR A 265 15.19 21.46 4.07
CA THR A 265 15.84 21.42 2.75
C THR A 265 16.52 20.09 2.43
N THR A 266 16.78 19.25 3.42
CA THR A 266 17.49 17.99 3.21
C THR A 266 16.76 17.08 2.22
N LYS A 267 17.55 16.41 1.37
CA LYS A 267 17.09 15.36 0.47
C LYS A 267 17.50 13.95 0.93
N THR A 268 18.16 13.85 2.07
CA THR A 268 18.59 12.58 2.66
C THR A 268 17.38 11.72 2.99
N PHE A 269 17.39 10.46 2.57
CA PHE A 269 16.36 9.51 2.96
C PHE A 269 16.50 9.15 4.45
N THR A 270 15.37 8.87 5.09
CA THR A 270 15.31 8.53 6.52
C THR A 270 16.18 7.33 6.87
N THR A 271 16.19 6.29 6.02
CA THR A 271 17.04 5.11 6.20
C THR A 271 18.54 5.45 6.14
N ASP A 272 18.93 6.35 5.23
CA ASP A 272 20.31 6.81 5.11
C ASP A 272 20.72 7.66 6.33
N ALA A 273 19.81 8.48 6.84
CA ALA A 273 20.03 9.23 8.07
C ALA A 273 20.29 8.30 9.27
N LEU A 274 19.50 7.24 9.42
CA LEU A 274 19.73 6.22 10.46
C LEU A 274 21.08 5.51 10.25
N ARG A 275 21.39 5.13 9.03
CA ARG A 275 22.66 4.43 8.70
C ARG A 275 23.88 5.29 9.01
N SER A 276 23.78 6.60 8.91
CA SER A 276 24.89 7.50 9.17
C SER A 276 25.40 7.47 10.61
N GLY A 277 24.59 7.02 11.56
CA GLY A 277 24.91 7.01 12.99
C GLY A 277 24.86 8.40 13.66
N GLN A 278 24.44 9.43 12.93
CA GLN A 278 24.40 10.82 13.46
C GLN A 278 23.12 11.12 14.23
N TYR A 279 22.08 10.30 14.09
CA TYR A 279 20.75 10.58 14.65
C TYR A 279 20.30 9.46 15.60
N PHE A 280 19.70 9.89 16.72
CA PHE A 280 19.12 8.96 17.70
C PHE A 280 17.77 8.41 17.24
N ALA A 281 16.92 9.25 16.65
CA ALA A 281 15.58 8.86 16.25
C ALA A 281 15.15 9.50 14.91
N VAL A 282 14.16 8.87 14.29
CA VAL A 282 13.46 9.38 13.10
C VAL A 282 11.95 9.24 13.31
N VAL A 283 11.17 10.12 12.69
CA VAL A 283 9.72 9.98 12.64
C VAL A 283 9.35 8.90 11.65
N ALA A 284 8.36 8.08 11.98
CA ALA A 284 7.94 6.98 11.11
C ALA A 284 6.44 6.68 11.23
N SER A 285 5.89 6.12 10.17
CA SER A 285 4.62 5.39 10.25
C SER A 285 4.91 4.00 10.81
N LEU A 286 4.23 3.64 11.89
CA LEU A 286 4.51 2.42 12.64
C LEU A 286 3.46 1.34 12.37
N LYS A 287 3.95 0.12 12.39
CA LYS A 287 3.21 -1.13 12.42
C LYS A 287 4.03 -2.13 13.25
N PRO A 288 3.47 -3.25 13.71
CA PRO A 288 4.27 -4.26 14.40
C PRO A 288 5.48 -4.69 13.56
N GLY A 289 6.67 -4.68 14.15
CA GLY A 289 7.91 -5.07 13.49
C GLY A 289 8.50 -4.04 12.53
N LYS A 290 8.02 -2.80 12.50
CA LYS A 290 8.61 -1.73 11.67
C LYS A 290 10.08 -1.49 11.99
N ASP A 291 10.44 -1.55 13.26
CA ASP A 291 11.82 -1.45 13.72
C ASP A 291 12.72 -2.56 13.11
N LYS A 292 12.25 -3.79 13.09
CA LYS A 292 13.00 -4.92 12.52
C LYS A 292 13.18 -4.80 11.01
N GLU A 293 12.14 -4.41 10.31
CA GLU A 293 12.19 -4.14 8.87
C GLU A 293 13.21 -3.04 8.54
N THR A 294 13.20 -1.97 9.32
CA THR A 294 14.10 -0.82 9.13
C THR A 294 15.54 -1.15 9.53
N GLU A 295 15.75 -1.94 10.58
CA GLU A 295 17.08 -2.44 10.97
C GLU A 295 17.83 -3.07 9.80
N LEU A 296 17.13 -3.92 9.05
CA LEU A 296 17.71 -4.62 7.91
C LEU A 296 18.12 -3.61 6.82
N ALA A 297 17.23 -2.72 6.46
CA ALA A 297 17.47 -1.72 5.42
C ALA A 297 18.59 -0.73 5.81
N ALA A 298 18.67 -0.37 7.08
CA ALA A 298 19.65 0.57 7.60
C ALA A 298 20.99 -0.05 8.00
N GLY A 299 21.12 -1.38 7.99
CA GLY A 299 22.33 -2.06 8.47
C GLY A 299 22.54 -1.94 9.99
N LEU A 300 21.45 -1.85 10.75
CA LEU A 300 21.45 -1.64 12.20
C LEU A 300 20.76 -2.79 12.95
N VAL A 301 21.02 -4.02 12.54
CA VAL A 301 20.38 -5.22 13.10
C VAL A 301 20.55 -5.27 14.63
N GLY A 302 19.43 -5.44 15.35
CA GLY A 302 19.37 -5.50 16.80
C GLY A 302 19.50 -4.14 17.51
N LYS A 303 19.54 -3.03 16.77
CA LYS A 303 19.84 -1.70 17.33
C LYS A 303 18.68 -0.72 17.34
N LEU A 304 17.53 -1.08 16.76
CA LEU A 304 16.39 -0.18 16.70
C LEU A 304 15.24 -0.65 17.62
N GLY A 305 14.50 0.32 18.12
CA GLY A 305 13.22 0.14 18.78
C GLY A 305 12.18 1.09 18.18
N GLN A 306 10.92 0.91 18.55
CA GLN A 306 9.83 1.79 18.11
C GLN A 306 8.95 2.20 19.25
N VAL A 307 8.44 3.43 19.20
CA VAL A 307 7.51 3.98 20.17
C VAL A 307 6.36 4.65 19.44
N PRO A 308 5.11 4.17 19.62
CA PRO A 308 3.94 4.86 19.08
C PRO A 308 3.66 6.14 19.89
N LEU A 309 3.26 7.19 19.17
CA LEU A 309 3.00 8.52 19.77
C LEU A 309 1.57 9.00 19.53
N ASN A 310 0.71 8.17 18.97
CA ASN A 310 -0.71 8.44 18.77
C ASN A 310 -1.50 7.14 18.78
N ALA A 311 -2.83 7.24 18.81
CA ALA A 311 -3.70 6.08 18.65
C ALA A 311 -3.67 5.59 17.19
N ALA A 312 -3.71 4.28 17.00
CA ALA A 312 -3.87 3.68 15.68
C ALA A 312 -5.26 3.99 15.11
N THR A 313 -5.33 4.38 13.85
CA THR A 313 -6.56 4.79 13.17
C THR A 313 -6.70 4.09 11.83
N VAL A 314 -7.93 4.03 11.33
CA VAL A 314 -8.25 3.45 10.02
C VAL A 314 -8.96 4.50 9.18
N THR A 315 -8.38 4.84 8.04
CA THR A 315 -8.97 5.77 7.06
C THR A 315 -9.24 5.08 5.74
N THR A 316 -9.96 5.73 4.86
CA THR A 316 -10.15 5.27 3.48
C THR A 316 -8.79 5.05 2.79
N GLY A 317 -7.84 5.96 2.98
CA GLY A 317 -6.53 5.92 2.34
C GLY A 317 -5.69 4.69 2.67
N VAL A 318 -5.86 4.10 3.84
CA VAL A 318 -5.15 2.88 4.23
C VAL A 318 -5.58 1.69 3.37
N THR A 319 -6.85 1.63 2.99
CA THR A 319 -7.39 0.55 2.14
C THR A 319 -7.04 0.71 0.67
N THR A 320 -6.62 1.89 0.25
CA THR A 320 -6.36 2.25 -1.15
C THR A 320 -4.90 2.56 -1.45
N GLY A 321 -4.01 2.29 -0.49
CA GLY A 321 -2.58 2.58 -0.62
C GLY A 321 -1.82 1.63 -1.55
N ALA A 322 -2.34 0.45 -1.80
CA ALA A 322 -1.76 -0.55 -2.70
C ALA A 322 -2.86 -1.44 -3.26
N MET A 323 -3.06 -1.39 -4.56
CA MET A 323 -4.12 -2.12 -5.24
C MET A 323 -3.65 -2.62 -6.60
N LEU A 324 -4.32 -3.63 -7.12
CA LEU A 324 -4.15 -4.11 -8.49
C LEU A 324 -5.43 -3.84 -9.27
N ALA A 325 -5.30 -3.16 -10.39
CA ALA A 325 -6.39 -2.90 -11.34
C ALA A 325 -6.23 -3.75 -12.59
N ILE A 326 -7.34 -4.10 -13.23
CA ILE A 326 -7.33 -4.74 -14.55
C ILE A 326 -7.56 -3.67 -15.60
N SER A 327 -6.62 -3.57 -16.53
CA SER A 327 -6.66 -2.59 -17.60
C SER A 327 -7.83 -2.82 -18.56
N ALA A 328 -8.44 -1.74 -19.02
CA ALA A 328 -9.44 -1.79 -20.10
C ALA A 328 -8.87 -2.37 -21.40
N THR A 329 -7.56 -2.42 -21.57
CA THR A 329 -6.89 -2.99 -22.74
C THR A 329 -6.58 -4.49 -22.59
N SER A 330 -6.92 -5.11 -21.45
CA SER A 330 -6.74 -6.55 -21.28
C SER A 330 -7.59 -7.33 -22.27
N GLU A 331 -6.98 -8.29 -22.95
CA GLU A 331 -7.68 -9.20 -23.87
C GLU A 331 -8.28 -10.42 -23.19
N ASN A 332 -7.95 -10.63 -21.90
CA ASN A 332 -8.53 -11.70 -21.09
C ASN A 332 -8.61 -11.30 -19.62
N PRO A 333 -9.58 -10.44 -19.24
CA PRO A 333 -9.73 -10.00 -17.85
C PRO A 333 -9.97 -11.14 -16.86
N GLU A 334 -10.60 -12.23 -17.29
CA GLU A 334 -10.85 -13.42 -16.45
C GLU A 334 -9.54 -14.07 -16.01
N LYS A 335 -8.56 -14.20 -16.91
CA LYS A 335 -7.23 -14.71 -16.55
C LYS A 335 -6.48 -13.77 -15.64
N ALA A 336 -6.58 -12.47 -15.88
CA ALA A 336 -6.00 -11.46 -14.99
C ALA A 336 -6.58 -11.57 -13.57
N MET A 337 -7.89 -11.68 -13.43
CA MET A 337 -8.54 -11.87 -12.13
C MET A 337 -8.15 -13.20 -11.49
N ALA A 338 -8.07 -14.29 -12.26
CA ALA A 338 -7.63 -15.59 -11.75
C ALA A 338 -6.22 -15.52 -11.14
N PHE A 339 -5.31 -14.79 -11.77
CA PHE A 339 -3.97 -14.56 -11.23
C PHE A 339 -4.00 -13.75 -9.93
N ILE A 340 -4.74 -12.65 -9.89
CA ILE A 340 -4.91 -11.85 -8.66
C ILE A 340 -5.50 -12.73 -7.55
N ASN A 341 -6.48 -13.56 -7.87
CA ASN A 341 -7.07 -14.49 -6.91
C ASN A 341 -6.05 -15.46 -6.32
N LEU A 342 -5.15 -16.01 -7.15
CA LEU A 342 -4.06 -16.87 -6.66
C LEU A 342 -3.10 -16.13 -5.72
N LEU A 343 -2.82 -14.86 -5.98
CA LEU A 343 -1.99 -14.03 -5.09
C LEU A 343 -2.62 -13.88 -3.69
N HIS A 344 -3.93 -13.98 -3.60
CA HIS A 344 -4.66 -13.89 -2.33
C HIS A 344 -4.89 -15.23 -1.63
N THR A 345 -4.75 -16.36 -2.33
CA THR A 345 -5.17 -17.67 -1.84
C THR A 345 -4.08 -18.74 -1.88
N ASP A 346 -3.07 -18.58 -2.72
CA ASP A 346 -2.03 -19.59 -2.95
C ASP A 346 -0.71 -19.16 -2.34
N GLN A 347 -0.33 -19.80 -1.24
CA GLN A 347 0.90 -19.46 -0.50
C GLN A 347 2.15 -19.63 -1.36
N GLU A 348 2.23 -20.65 -2.19
CA GLU A 348 3.38 -20.91 -3.05
C GLU A 348 3.55 -19.80 -4.10
N ILE A 349 2.46 -19.44 -4.77
CA ILE A 349 2.46 -18.40 -5.82
C ILE A 349 2.86 -17.04 -5.24
N VAL A 350 2.25 -16.61 -4.15
CA VAL A 350 2.51 -15.27 -3.59
C VAL A 350 3.94 -15.16 -3.03
N ASN A 351 4.45 -16.21 -2.40
CA ASN A 351 5.81 -16.21 -1.86
C ASN A 351 6.87 -16.30 -2.95
N LEU A 352 6.60 -17.02 -4.02
CA LEU A 352 7.50 -17.07 -5.17
C LEU A 352 7.67 -15.67 -5.80
N LEU A 353 6.57 -14.95 -5.98
CA LEU A 353 6.60 -13.58 -6.48
C LEU A 353 7.32 -12.62 -5.51
N ASN A 354 7.08 -12.76 -4.20
CA ASN A 354 7.59 -11.82 -3.20
C ASN A 354 9.03 -12.11 -2.75
N PHE A 355 9.44 -13.38 -2.69
CA PHE A 355 10.72 -13.77 -2.11
C PHE A 355 11.61 -14.62 -3.03
N GLY A 356 11.09 -15.06 -4.17
CA GLY A 356 11.85 -15.87 -5.10
C GLY A 356 11.77 -17.36 -4.83
N ILE A 357 12.82 -18.08 -5.18
CA ILE A 357 12.87 -19.55 -5.24
C ILE A 357 13.48 -20.11 -3.97
N GLU A 358 12.74 -21.01 -3.30
CA GLU A 358 13.24 -21.78 -2.16
C GLU A 358 14.50 -22.57 -2.54
N GLY A 359 15.51 -22.51 -1.69
CA GLY A 359 16.83 -23.13 -1.94
C GLY A 359 17.76 -22.27 -2.78
N VAL A 360 17.28 -21.21 -3.40
CA VAL A 360 18.07 -20.24 -4.17
C VAL A 360 18.14 -18.92 -3.44
N HIS A 361 17.00 -18.25 -3.26
CA HIS A 361 16.93 -16.91 -2.67
C HIS A 361 16.69 -16.94 -1.16
N TYR A 362 16.23 -18.06 -0.62
CA TYR A 362 16.02 -18.28 0.80
C TYR A 362 16.02 -19.78 1.12
N THR A 363 16.25 -20.11 2.38
CA THR A 363 15.98 -21.43 2.94
C THR A 363 14.76 -21.35 3.86
N ARG A 364 14.04 -22.44 4.05
CA ARG A 364 12.76 -22.43 4.77
C ARG A 364 12.65 -23.58 5.75
N SER A 365 12.10 -23.28 6.94
CA SER A 365 11.62 -24.23 7.92
C SER A 365 10.22 -23.82 8.36
N GLY A 366 9.19 -24.57 7.97
CA GLY A 366 7.80 -24.15 8.15
C GLY A 366 7.49 -22.86 7.39
N ASN A 367 7.03 -21.84 8.09
CA ASN A 367 6.77 -20.51 7.52
C ASN A 367 7.90 -19.50 7.77
N ILE A 368 9.01 -19.95 8.34
CA ILE A 368 10.16 -19.11 8.64
C ILE A 368 11.21 -19.28 7.54
N ILE A 369 11.68 -18.17 6.99
CA ILE A 369 12.70 -18.14 5.95
C ILE A 369 13.97 -17.44 6.43
N SER A 370 15.11 -17.88 5.91
CA SER A 370 16.43 -17.33 6.18
C SER A 370 17.12 -16.96 4.88
N PRO A 371 17.93 -15.88 4.86
CA PRO A 371 18.61 -15.47 3.64
C PRO A 371 19.70 -16.46 3.20
N THR A 372 20.00 -16.41 1.92
CA THR A 372 21.15 -17.06 1.28
C THR A 372 22.05 -15.99 0.68
N GLU A 373 23.20 -16.39 0.10
CA GLU A 373 24.04 -15.45 -0.64
C GLU A 373 23.33 -14.85 -1.87
N ARG A 374 22.28 -15.50 -2.37
CA ARG A 374 21.52 -15.07 -3.55
C ARG A 374 20.25 -14.29 -3.22
N THR A 375 19.92 -14.05 -1.97
CA THR A 375 18.76 -13.23 -1.59
C THR A 375 18.82 -11.84 -2.25
N LYS A 376 20.00 -11.25 -2.33
CA LYS A 376 20.23 -9.95 -2.98
C LYS A 376 19.91 -9.93 -4.48
N ASP A 377 19.89 -11.08 -5.14
CA ASP A 377 19.61 -11.19 -6.57
C ASP A 377 18.11 -11.17 -6.88
N TYR A 378 17.28 -11.40 -5.86
CA TYR A 378 15.83 -11.24 -5.92
C TYR A 378 15.26 -10.76 -4.59
N ALA A 379 15.21 -9.48 -4.41
CA ALA A 379 14.64 -8.79 -3.26
C ALA A 379 13.88 -7.53 -3.71
N PRO A 380 12.76 -7.69 -4.46
CA PRO A 380 12.07 -6.57 -5.08
C PRO A 380 11.32 -5.67 -4.09
N ASP A 381 11.11 -6.12 -2.85
CA ASP A 381 10.35 -5.40 -1.81
C ASP A 381 8.95 -5.00 -2.27
N VAL A 382 8.22 -5.97 -2.82
CA VAL A 382 6.87 -5.76 -3.39
C VAL A 382 5.77 -6.52 -2.64
N ALA A 383 6.07 -7.13 -1.51
CA ALA A 383 5.09 -7.91 -0.76
C ALA A 383 3.85 -7.09 -0.36
N TRP A 384 4.01 -5.80 -0.13
CA TRP A 384 2.93 -4.85 0.18
C TRP A 384 2.05 -4.51 -1.02
N GLN A 385 2.49 -4.85 -2.25
CA GLN A 385 1.75 -4.59 -3.49
C GLN A 385 0.89 -5.78 -3.93
N PHE A 386 1.26 -7.00 -3.53
CA PHE A 386 0.70 -8.21 -4.15
C PHE A 386 0.04 -9.14 -3.15
N GLY A 387 -1.26 -9.27 -3.29
CA GLY A 387 -2.02 -10.35 -2.71
C GLY A 387 -2.24 -10.30 -1.21
N ASN A 388 -2.22 -11.46 -0.59
CA ASN A 388 -2.48 -11.62 0.83
C ASN A 388 -1.16 -11.70 1.61
N GLN A 389 -0.78 -10.62 2.28
CA GLN A 389 0.44 -10.61 3.10
C GLN A 389 0.44 -11.65 4.22
N PHE A 390 -0.72 -12.02 4.73
CA PHE A 390 -0.83 -13.04 5.80
C PHE A 390 -0.43 -14.43 5.35
N LEU A 391 -0.27 -14.66 4.04
CA LEU A 391 0.30 -15.89 3.48
C LEU A 391 1.82 -15.82 3.31
N ASN A 392 2.42 -14.64 3.46
CA ASN A 392 3.85 -14.46 3.28
C ASN A 392 4.63 -15.19 4.38
N TYR A 393 5.74 -15.79 4.00
CA TYR A 393 6.71 -16.31 4.95
C TYR A 393 7.29 -15.18 5.80
N ILE A 394 7.82 -15.54 6.94
CA ILE A 394 8.36 -14.63 7.93
C ILE A 394 9.88 -14.83 7.99
N TRP A 395 10.64 -13.74 7.87
CA TRP A 395 12.09 -13.82 8.04
C TRP A 395 12.47 -14.21 9.47
N ALA A 396 13.54 -15.02 9.60
CA ALA A 396 14.02 -15.50 10.90
C ALA A 396 14.37 -14.39 11.90
N PHE A 397 14.70 -13.20 11.41
CA PHE A 397 14.98 -12.02 12.24
C PHE A 397 13.72 -11.23 12.64
N GLU A 398 12.56 -11.55 12.08
CA GLU A 398 11.27 -10.96 12.46
C GLU A 398 10.61 -11.78 13.56
N SER A 399 9.56 -11.21 14.19
CA SER A 399 8.75 -11.96 15.16
C SER A 399 8.07 -13.16 14.49
N PRO A 400 8.18 -14.37 15.04
CA PRO A 400 7.47 -15.53 14.49
C PRO A 400 5.96 -15.41 14.59
N THR A 401 5.44 -14.49 15.42
CA THR A 401 4.01 -14.19 15.57
C THR A 401 3.60 -12.91 14.85
N LYS A 402 4.35 -12.51 13.83
CA LYS A 402 4.13 -11.28 13.06
C LYS A 402 2.68 -11.11 12.61
N TRP A 403 2.06 -12.15 12.08
CA TRP A 403 0.70 -12.05 11.54
C TRP A 403 -0.38 -11.96 12.60
N GLU A 404 -0.21 -12.62 13.76
CA GLU A 404 -1.08 -12.44 14.90
C GLU A 404 -0.98 -11.02 15.47
N GLU A 405 0.24 -10.47 15.52
CA GLU A 405 0.47 -9.06 15.93
C GLU A 405 -0.19 -8.08 14.96
N PHE A 406 -0.14 -8.33 13.66
CA PHE A 406 -0.83 -7.51 12.66
C PHE A 406 -2.35 -7.53 12.81
N LYS A 407 -2.94 -8.71 13.09
CA LYS A 407 -4.37 -8.83 13.35
C LYS A 407 -4.79 -8.04 14.59
N ALA A 408 -4.03 -8.16 15.66
CA ALA A 408 -4.28 -7.40 16.89
C ALA A 408 -4.14 -5.88 16.65
N PHE A 409 -3.16 -5.46 15.87
CA PHE A 409 -2.97 -4.07 15.46
C PHE A 409 -4.16 -3.54 14.65
N ASN A 410 -4.69 -4.33 13.73
CA ASN A 410 -5.86 -3.95 12.95
C ASN A 410 -7.12 -3.81 13.82
N GLU A 411 -7.31 -4.72 14.77
CA GLU A 411 -8.48 -4.72 15.65
C GLU A 411 -8.55 -3.51 16.59
N GLN A 412 -7.40 -2.96 17.00
CA GLN A 412 -7.37 -1.78 17.86
C GLN A 412 -7.54 -0.46 17.10
N GLY A 413 -7.49 -0.46 15.78
CA GLY A 413 -7.60 0.74 14.95
C GLY A 413 -8.94 1.45 15.10
N ILE A 414 -8.91 2.73 15.43
CA ILE A 414 -10.10 3.58 15.50
C ILE A 414 -10.47 3.99 14.08
N ARG A 415 -11.67 3.62 13.64
CA ARG A 415 -12.16 3.96 12.29
C ARG A 415 -12.53 5.45 12.23
N SER A 416 -11.98 6.16 11.25
CA SER A 416 -12.38 7.54 10.96
C SER A 416 -13.89 7.63 10.70
N PRO A 417 -14.58 8.67 11.19
CA PRO A 417 -16.01 8.86 10.91
C PRO A 417 -16.33 9.08 9.42
N ALA A 418 -15.31 9.41 8.61
CA ALA A 418 -15.44 9.56 7.16
C ALA A 418 -15.00 8.31 6.38
N PHE A 419 -14.80 7.19 7.03
CA PHE A 419 -14.34 5.96 6.36
C PHE A 419 -15.27 5.58 5.19
N GLY A 420 -14.67 5.28 4.04
CA GLY A 420 -15.37 5.02 2.78
C GLY A 420 -15.50 6.26 1.88
N PHE A 421 -15.30 7.45 2.42
CA PHE A 421 -15.36 8.70 1.67
C PHE A 421 -14.02 9.07 1.04
N ALA A 422 -14.07 9.58 -0.19
CA ALA A 422 -12.92 10.20 -0.85
C ALA A 422 -13.38 11.45 -1.59
N PHE A 423 -12.72 12.57 -1.33
CA PHE A 423 -13.06 13.87 -1.93
C PHE A 423 -12.79 13.90 -3.44
N ASP A 424 -13.76 14.37 -4.20
CA ASP A 424 -13.62 14.69 -5.62
C ASP A 424 -13.31 16.20 -5.76
N SER A 425 -12.09 16.52 -6.15
CA SER A 425 -11.60 17.89 -6.25
C SER A 425 -12.05 18.63 -7.51
N ARG A 426 -12.63 17.97 -8.50
CA ARG A 426 -12.98 18.57 -9.79
C ARG A 426 -13.84 19.83 -9.69
N PRO A 427 -14.87 19.92 -8.81
CA PRO A 427 -15.66 21.16 -8.69
C PRO A 427 -14.89 22.39 -8.24
N VAL A 428 -13.74 22.22 -7.59
CA VAL A 428 -12.88 23.29 -7.05
C VAL A 428 -11.43 23.18 -7.51
N GLU A 429 -11.21 22.63 -8.69
CA GLU A 429 -9.87 22.35 -9.22
C GLU A 429 -9.00 23.59 -9.29
N THR A 430 -9.55 24.74 -9.68
CA THR A 430 -8.80 26.02 -9.76
C THR A 430 -8.36 26.47 -8.39
N GLU A 431 -9.22 26.42 -7.40
CA GLU A 431 -8.93 26.78 -6.00
C GLU A 431 -7.90 25.83 -5.40
N VAL A 432 -8.03 24.54 -5.68
CA VAL A 432 -7.06 23.53 -5.23
C VAL A 432 -5.66 23.84 -5.74
N ALA A 433 -5.51 24.16 -7.03
CA ALA A 433 -4.21 24.49 -7.61
C ALA A 433 -3.63 25.77 -6.99
N ALA A 434 -4.44 26.80 -6.77
CA ALA A 434 -4.00 28.06 -6.16
C ALA A 434 -3.59 27.88 -4.69
N VAL A 435 -4.38 27.16 -3.90
CA VAL A 435 -4.07 26.90 -2.49
C VAL A 435 -2.86 25.99 -2.36
N PHE A 436 -2.69 25.02 -3.24
CA PHE A 436 -1.50 24.16 -3.26
C PHE A 436 -0.19 24.93 -3.34
N THR A 437 -0.14 25.98 -4.16
CA THR A 437 1.02 26.86 -4.26
C THR A 437 1.33 27.52 -2.92
N ILE A 438 0.30 27.97 -2.20
CA ILE A 438 0.45 28.59 -0.87
C ILE A 438 0.90 27.55 0.16
N MET A 439 0.30 26.35 0.12
CA MET A 439 0.70 25.24 0.99
C MET A 439 2.19 24.90 0.85
N ASN A 440 2.68 24.81 -0.38
CA ASN A 440 4.09 24.51 -0.65
C ASN A 440 5.04 25.61 -0.13
N LYS A 441 4.58 26.85 -0.11
CA LYS A 441 5.39 27.97 0.37
C LYS A 441 5.66 27.90 1.88
N TYR A 442 4.68 27.45 2.67
CA TYR A 442 4.73 27.59 4.12
C TYR A 442 4.88 26.26 4.87
N ARG A 443 4.31 25.20 4.36
CA ARG A 443 4.12 23.97 5.10
C ARG A 443 5.43 23.32 5.51
N THR A 444 6.37 23.20 4.58
CA THR A 444 7.68 22.60 4.87
C THR A 444 8.44 23.39 5.94
N LEU A 445 8.39 24.72 5.90
CA LEU A 445 9.06 25.58 6.88
C LEU A 445 8.46 25.40 8.27
N LEU A 446 7.15 25.34 8.37
CA LEU A 446 6.43 25.16 9.64
C LEU A 446 6.67 23.76 10.23
N GLU A 447 6.48 22.73 9.42
CA GLU A 447 6.55 21.34 9.86
C GLU A 447 7.97 20.86 10.14
N SER A 448 8.97 21.55 9.60
CA SER A 448 10.39 21.32 9.92
C SER A 448 10.86 21.97 11.21
N GLY A 449 10.07 22.88 11.77
CA GLY A 449 10.45 23.67 12.94
C GLY A 449 11.32 24.91 12.63
N SER A 450 11.53 25.22 11.35
CA SER A 450 12.45 26.29 10.92
C SER A 450 11.94 27.70 11.19
N VAL A 451 10.63 27.87 11.40
CA VAL A 451 9.98 29.18 11.60
C VAL A 451 9.04 29.16 12.80
N GLU A 452 8.77 30.34 13.35
CA GLU A 452 7.80 30.51 14.46
C GLU A 452 6.37 30.35 13.96
N PRO A 453 5.60 29.37 14.44
CA PRO A 453 4.21 29.18 14.02
C PRO A 453 3.33 30.40 14.26
N ASP A 454 3.48 31.08 15.41
CA ASP A 454 2.67 32.26 15.76
C ASP A 454 2.89 33.42 14.80
N ASP A 455 4.08 33.52 14.18
CA ASP A 455 4.40 34.58 13.21
C ASP A 455 3.90 34.20 11.78
N VAL A 456 3.88 32.94 11.44
CA VAL A 456 3.68 32.46 10.05
C VAL A 456 2.27 31.95 9.79
N VAL A 457 1.66 31.24 10.73
CA VAL A 457 0.33 30.64 10.54
C VAL A 457 -0.75 31.65 10.18
N PRO A 458 -0.84 32.84 10.82
CA PRO A 458 -1.86 33.82 10.44
C PRO A 458 -1.73 34.30 8.99
N THR A 459 -0.52 34.54 8.52
CA THR A 459 -0.25 34.96 7.14
C THR A 459 -0.56 33.83 6.16
N PHE A 460 -0.14 32.61 6.48
CA PHE A 460 -0.45 31.42 5.69
C PHE A 460 -1.96 31.24 5.54
N LEU A 461 -2.69 31.28 6.64
CA LEU A 461 -4.15 31.11 6.61
C LEU A 461 -4.82 32.20 5.78
N ALA A 462 -4.41 33.47 5.93
CA ALA A 462 -4.95 34.59 5.17
C ALA A 462 -4.69 34.44 3.66
N GLU A 463 -3.47 34.06 3.26
CA GLU A 463 -3.13 33.80 1.85
C GLU A 463 -3.92 32.61 1.28
N ALA A 464 -4.05 31.53 2.04
CA ALA A 464 -4.81 30.36 1.63
C ALA A 464 -6.30 30.68 1.43
N LYS A 465 -6.91 31.46 2.33
CA LYS A 465 -8.29 31.94 2.19
C LYS A 465 -8.46 32.83 0.96
N ALA A 466 -7.53 33.73 0.71
CA ALA A 466 -7.53 34.57 -0.48
C ALA A 466 -7.40 33.75 -1.78
N ALA A 467 -6.75 32.60 -1.74
CA ALA A 467 -6.59 31.70 -2.87
C ALA A 467 -7.78 30.75 -3.09
N GLY A 468 -8.74 30.67 -2.16
CA GLY A 468 -9.95 29.88 -2.30
C GLY A 468 -10.13 28.74 -1.30
N LEU A 469 -9.40 28.74 -0.18
CA LEU A 469 -9.49 27.67 0.83
C LEU A 469 -10.93 27.45 1.35
N ASP A 470 -11.67 28.52 1.61
CA ASP A 470 -13.06 28.39 2.12
C ASP A 470 -13.97 27.67 1.12
N ALA A 471 -13.78 27.88 -0.17
CA ALA A 471 -14.51 27.16 -1.21
C ALA A 471 -14.19 25.65 -1.23
N ILE A 472 -12.91 25.29 -1.02
CA ILE A 472 -12.49 23.89 -0.92
C ILE A 472 -13.13 23.22 0.28
N ILE A 473 -13.06 23.87 1.45
CA ILE A 473 -13.63 23.33 2.69
C ILE A 473 -15.15 23.16 2.56
N ALA A 474 -15.85 24.15 2.00
CA ALA A 474 -17.29 24.07 1.76
C ALA A 474 -17.66 22.92 0.82
N GLU A 475 -16.89 22.69 -0.24
CA GLU A 475 -17.12 21.59 -1.16
C GLU A 475 -16.83 20.22 -0.53
N LYS A 476 -15.74 20.09 0.24
CA LYS A 476 -15.50 18.89 1.03
C LYS A 476 -16.63 18.59 1.99
N GLN A 477 -17.12 19.61 2.71
CA GLN A 477 -18.25 19.45 3.63
C GLN A 477 -19.51 18.99 2.91
N ARG A 478 -19.83 19.60 1.76
CA ARG A 478 -21.00 19.24 0.96
C ARG A 478 -20.95 17.77 0.51
N GLN A 479 -19.80 17.34 0.00
CA GLN A 479 -19.61 15.96 -0.44
C GLN A 479 -19.65 14.97 0.71
N LEU A 480 -19.00 15.29 1.84
CA LEU A 480 -19.00 14.46 3.04
C LEU A 480 -20.41 14.30 3.60
N ASP A 481 -21.17 15.39 3.73
CA ASP A 481 -22.55 15.35 4.22
C ASP A 481 -23.44 14.48 3.34
N ARG A 482 -23.29 14.57 2.02
CA ARG A 482 -24.00 13.69 1.07
C ARG A 482 -23.64 12.24 1.27
N PHE A 483 -22.34 11.92 1.42
CA PHE A 483 -21.87 10.56 1.66
C PHE A 483 -22.43 10.00 2.97
N LEU A 484 -22.39 10.78 4.05
CA LEU A 484 -22.89 10.35 5.35
C LEU A 484 -24.42 10.15 5.36
N ALA A 485 -25.18 10.97 4.62
CA ALA A 485 -26.61 10.82 4.48
C ALA A 485 -27.04 9.58 3.71
N GLY A 486 -26.15 9.03 2.89
CA GLY A 486 -26.37 7.80 2.11
C GLY A 486 -26.04 6.49 2.84
N ARG A 487 -25.62 6.57 4.09
CA ARG A 487 -25.29 5.40 4.91
C ARG A 487 -26.51 4.77 5.56
#